data_2c9f69e2ea1db98cbe658b4cc0a2c486
#
_entry.id   2c9f69e2ea1db98cbe658b4cc0a2c486
#
_cell.length_a   1.000
_cell.length_b   1.000
_cell.length_c   1.000
_cell.angle_alpha   90.00
_cell.angle_beta   90.00
_cell.angle_gamma   90.00
#
_symmetry.space_group_name_H-M   'P 1'
#
loop_
_entity.id
_entity.type
_entity.pdbx_description
1 polymer ?
#
loop_
_entity_poly.entity_id
_entity_poly.type
_entity_poly.pdbx_seq_one_letter_code
_entity_poly.pdbx_strand_id
1 'polypeptide(L)'
;VSLGFWHNFGDTGVYENMRQMCFTAFDHGITHFDLANNYGPQPGSAEENLGKILREELSSYRDELIISSKAGFDMWSGPYGNWGSRKYLIASLDQSLKRMGLDYVDIFYHHRPDPNTPLEETVRALDGIVKSGKALYVGISNYNKEQTIAAAAVSYTHLTLPTTPY
;
A
#
# COMPACT_ATOMS: atom_id res chain seq x y z
N VAL A 1 -2.96 12.66 11.05
CA VAL A 1 -1.53 12.92 10.72
C VAL A 1 -0.86 11.58 10.51
N SER A 2 0.02 11.46 9.49
CA SER A 2 0.81 10.27 9.22
C SER A 2 2.29 10.62 9.05
N LEU A 3 3.17 9.67 9.33
CA LEU A 3 4.58 9.73 8.97
C LEU A 3 4.75 9.20 7.54
N GLY A 4 5.18 10.08 6.62
CA GLY A 4 5.40 9.73 5.22
C GLY A 4 6.81 9.20 4.98
N PHE A 5 6.92 8.11 4.22
CA PHE A 5 8.18 7.40 3.96
C PHE A 5 8.80 7.71 2.59
N TRP A 6 8.33 8.72 1.88
CA TRP A 6 8.88 9.02 0.56
C TRP A 6 10.32 9.55 0.63
N HIS A 7 10.61 10.45 1.56
CA HIS A 7 11.95 11.00 1.77
C HIS A 7 12.56 10.46 3.06
N ASN A 8 13.89 10.41 3.12
CA ASN A 8 14.69 10.03 4.30
C ASN A 8 14.61 8.58 4.73
N PHE A 9 13.77 7.74 4.14
CA PHE A 9 13.60 6.33 4.53
C PHE A 9 14.16 5.32 3.53
N GLY A 10 14.76 5.79 2.42
CA GLY A 10 15.35 4.93 1.39
C GLY A 10 16.79 4.50 1.67
N ASP A 11 17.39 3.85 0.69
CA ASP A 11 18.75 3.28 0.74
C ASP A 11 19.87 4.31 0.94
N THR A 12 19.62 5.57 0.62
CA THR A 12 20.60 6.67 0.81
C THR A 12 20.49 7.35 2.18
N GLY A 13 19.48 7.04 2.96
CA GLY A 13 19.25 7.63 4.27
C GLY A 13 20.08 6.98 5.38
N VAL A 14 20.28 7.71 6.47
CA VAL A 14 20.93 7.17 7.66
C VAL A 14 19.92 6.37 8.48
N TYR A 15 20.13 5.07 8.62
CA TYR A 15 19.19 4.16 9.28
C TYR A 15 18.81 4.60 10.70
N GLU A 16 19.76 5.06 11.50
CA GLU A 16 19.47 5.54 12.86
C GLU A 16 18.52 6.74 12.88
N ASN A 17 18.61 7.64 11.89
CA ASN A 17 17.67 8.75 11.76
C ASN A 17 16.25 8.25 11.42
N MET A 18 16.14 7.25 10.55
CA MET A 18 14.84 6.64 10.20
C MET A 18 14.20 6.03 11.45
N ARG A 19 14.98 5.28 12.20
CA ARG A 19 14.59 4.66 13.45
C ARG A 19 14.09 5.71 14.45
N GLN A 20 14.86 6.76 14.68
CA GLN A 20 14.49 7.85 15.60
C GLN A 20 13.22 8.59 15.15
N MET A 21 13.05 8.81 13.84
CA MET A 21 11.81 9.41 13.32
C MET A 21 10.59 8.53 13.59
N CYS A 22 10.71 7.20 13.42
CA CYS A 22 9.62 6.27 13.71
C CYS A 22 9.23 6.31 15.19
N PHE A 23 10.21 6.26 16.09
CA PHE A 23 9.96 6.31 17.53
C PHE A 23 9.38 7.64 17.98
N THR A 24 9.98 8.73 17.53
CA THR A 24 9.47 10.06 17.86
C THR A 24 8.02 10.22 17.39
N ALA A 25 7.68 9.74 16.19
CA ALA A 25 6.31 9.76 15.68
C ALA A 25 5.39 8.93 16.57
N PHE A 26 5.75 7.69 16.84
CA PHE A 26 4.97 6.76 17.67
C PHE A 26 4.73 7.29 19.08
N ASP A 27 5.78 7.76 19.75
CA ASP A 27 5.72 8.31 21.11
C ASP A 27 4.83 9.56 21.21
N HIS A 28 4.64 10.28 20.08
CA HIS A 28 3.72 11.42 19.99
C HIS A 28 2.33 11.04 19.43
N GLY A 29 2.00 9.76 19.37
CA GLY A 29 0.69 9.26 18.93
C GLY A 29 0.48 9.28 17.42
N ILE A 30 1.54 9.41 16.61
CA ILE A 30 1.48 9.26 15.15
C ILE A 30 1.72 7.79 14.83
N THR A 31 0.65 7.03 14.72
CA THR A 31 0.69 5.58 14.50
C THR A 31 0.55 5.18 13.03
N HIS A 32 0.17 6.11 12.14
CA HIS A 32 0.04 5.83 10.71
C HIS A 32 1.35 6.08 9.97
N PHE A 33 1.96 5.01 9.44
CA PHE A 33 3.15 5.01 8.60
C PHE A 33 2.75 4.78 7.16
N ASP A 34 3.03 5.76 6.29
CA ASP A 34 2.54 5.81 4.91
C ASP A 34 3.68 5.60 3.91
N LEU A 35 3.68 4.44 3.27
CA LEU A 35 4.67 3.96 2.32
C LEU A 35 4.11 3.86 0.89
N ALA A 36 4.98 3.47 -0.02
CA ALA A 36 4.64 2.91 -1.34
C ALA A 36 5.77 1.96 -1.77
N ASN A 37 5.45 1.02 -2.65
CA ASN A 37 6.40 0.04 -3.13
C ASN A 37 7.61 0.66 -3.87
N ASN A 38 7.43 1.83 -4.48
CA ASN A 38 8.47 2.55 -5.22
C ASN A 38 9.23 3.60 -4.40
N TYR A 39 8.94 3.76 -3.10
CA TYR A 39 9.60 4.76 -2.26
C TYR A 39 11.05 4.40 -1.92
N GLY A 40 11.88 5.45 -1.84
CA GLY A 40 13.31 5.43 -1.75
C GLY A 40 13.95 5.64 -3.13
N PRO A 41 15.19 6.13 -3.27
CA PRO A 41 15.88 6.19 -4.55
C PRO A 41 15.96 4.81 -5.22
N GLN A 42 16.28 3.76 -4.46
CA GLN A 42 16.07 2.36 -4.86
C GLN A 42 14.62 1.96 -4.56
N PRO A 43 13.78 1.62 -5.56
CA PRO A 43 12.42 1.18 -5.31
C PRO A 43 12.36 0.00 -4.33
N GLY A 44 11.50 0.11 -3.30
CA GLY A 44 11.36 -0.91 -2.25
C GLY A 44 12.19 -0.65 -0.99
N SER A 45 13.24 0.18 -1.06
CA SER A 45 14.16 0.39 0.06
C SER A 45 13.49 0.99 1.30
N ALA A 46 12.48 1.85 1.13
CA ALA A 46 11.73 2.39 2.26
C ALA A 46 10.93 1.29 3.00
N GLU A 47 10.34 0.37 2.27
CA GLU A 47 9.64 -0.79 2.86
C GLU A 47 10.61 -1.76 3.55
N GLU A 48 11.81 -1.98 2.98
CA GLU A 48 12.85 -2.82 3.60
C GLU A 48 13.33 -2.22 4.92
N ASN A 49 13.57 -0.90 4.96
CA ASN A 49 13.99 -0.21 6.17
C ASN A 49 12.89 -0.22 7.24
N LEU A 50 11.63 0.04 6.88
CA LEU A 50 10.54 -0.14 7.84
C LEU A 50 10.46 -1.58 8.34
N GLY A 51 10.56 -2.57 7.44
CA GLY A 51 10.53 -3.97 7.81
C GLY A 51 11.61 -4.35 8.82
N LYS A 52 12.80 -3.75 8.70
CA LYS A 52 13.87 -3.92 9.69
C LYS A 52 13.51 -3.30 11.03
N ILE A 53 13.02 -2.05 11.05
CA ILE A 53 12.59 -1.35 12.29
C ILE A 53 11.46 -2.13 12.99
N LEU A 54 10.49 -2.64 12.23
CA LEU A 54 9.40 -3.44 12.79
C LEU A 54 9.91 -4.71 13.47
N ARG A 55 10.76 -5.48 12.79
CA ARG A 55 11.29 -6.74 13.34
C ARG A 55 12.15 -6.52 14.58
N GLU A 56 12.98 -5.50 14.59
CA GLU A 56 13.94 -5.27 15.65
C GLU A 56 13.30 -4.64 16.90
N GLU A 57 12.28 -3.77 16.72
CA GLU A 57 11.87 -2.90 17.82
C GLU A 57 10.36 -2.64 17.95
N LEU A 58 9.59 -2.69 16.87
CA LEU A 58 8.16 -2.34 16.87
C LEU A 58 7.22 -3.53 16.65
N SER A 59 7.73 -4.76 16.63
CA SER A 59 6.90 -5.94 16.36
C SER A 59 5.78 -6.14 17.38
N SER A 60 6.02 -5.84 18.65
CA SER A 60 5.00 -5.93 19.71
C SER A 60 3.91 -4.87 19.64
N TYR A 61 4.09 -3.85 18.79
CA TYR A 61 3.14 -2.77 18.59
C TYR A 61 2.43 -2.84 17.23
N ARG A 62 2.52 -3.98 16.51
CA ARG A 62 1.90 -4.12 15.17
C ARG A 62 0.42 -3.75 15.18
N ASP A 63 -0.32 -4.15 16.19
CA ASP A 63 -1.75 -3.92 16.29
C ASP A 63 -2.11 -2.46 16.68
N GLU A 64 -1.14 -1.67 17.11
CA GLU A 64 -1.28 -0.23 17.37
C GLU A 64 -0.88 0.62 16.16
N LEU A 65 -0.23 0.03 15.15
CA LEU A 65 0.24 0.72 13.96
C LEU A 65 -0.74 0.56 12.81
N ILE A 66 -0.95 1.65 12.08
CA ILE A 66 -1.61 1.65 10.77
C ILE A 66 -0.51 1.74 9.72
N ILE A 67 -0.28 0.66 8.99
CA ILE A 67 0.73 0.62 7.93
C ILE A 67 0.02 0.63 6.59
N SER A 68 0.31 1.64 5.78
CA SER A 68 -0.20 1.72 4.42
C SER A 68 0.92 1.60 3.38
N SER A 69 0.63 0.93 2.27
CA SER A 69 1.49 0.93 1.10
C SER A 69 0.69 1.10 -0.18
N LYS A 70 1.37 1.33 -1.29
CA LYS A 70 0.77 1.70 -2.57
C LYS A 70 1.52 1.04 -3.72
N ALA A 71 0.83 0.76 -4.82
CA ALA A 71 1.43 0.31 -6.07
C ALA A 71 0.80 1.02 -7.28
N GLY A 72 1.62 1.39 -8.28
CA GLY A 72 1.14 2.08 -9.47
C GLY A 72 2.27 2.64 -10.33
N PHE A 73 3.52 2.60 -9.86
CA PHE A 73 4.71 3.08 -10.57
C PHE A 73 5.63 1.91 -10.94
N ASP A 74 6.63 2.18 -11.78
CA ASP A 74 7.57 1.17 -12.28
C ASP A 74 8.32 0.48 -11.13
N MET A 75 8.27 -0.85 -11.11
CA MET A 75 8.94 -1.68 -10.14
C MET A 75 9.86 -2.73 -10.77
N TRP A 76 9.50 -3.23 -11.96
CA TRP A 76 10.33 -4.18 -12.71
C TRP A 76 10.07 -4.06 -14.21
N SER A 77 11.02 -4.53 -15.02
CA SER A 77 10.91 -4.52 -16.48
C SER A 77 9.85 -5.51 -16.97
N GLY A 78 9.12 -5.13 -18.01
CA GLY A 78 8.11 -5.96 -18.65
C GLY A 78 6.68 -5.41 -18.50
N PRO A 79 5.71 -6.07 -19.16
CA PRO A 79 4.37 -5.52 -19.31
C PRO A 79 3.54 -5.45 -18.03
N TYR A 80 3.97 -6.13 -16.97
CA TYR A 80 3.25 -6.20 -15.69
C TYR A 80 4.04 -5.58 -14.53
N GLY A 81 5.04 -4.75 -14.81
CA GLY A 81 5.89 -4.11 -13.79
C GLY A 81 5.41 -2.72 -13.37
N ASN A 82 4.26 -2.26 -13.85
CA ASN A 82 3.76 -0.90 -13.68
C ASN A 82 2.22 -0.84 -13.74
N TRP A 83 1.64 0.31 -13.36
CA TRP A 83 0.24 0.70 -13.52
C TRP A 83 -0.75 -0.02 -12.58
N GLY A 84 -1.88 -0.54 -13.10
CA GLY A 84 -3.01 -0.95 -12.28
C GLY A 84 -3.63 -2.30 -12.62
N SER A 85 -2.97 -3.13 -13.46
CA SER A 85 -3.51 -4.47 -13.77
C SER A 85 -3.61 -5.33 -12.51
N ARG A 86 -4.59 -6.25 -12.50
CA ARG A 86 -4.74 -7.22 -11.40
C ARG A 86 -3.43 -7.95 -11.07
N LYS A 87 -2.70 -8.38 -12.11
CA LYS A 87 -1.44 -9.09 -11.92
C LYS A 87 -0.39 -8.23 -11.23
N TYR A 88 -0.27 -6.97 -11.65
CA TYR A 88 0.67 -6.02 -11.06
C TYR A 88 0.34 -5.71 -9.60
N LEU A 89 -0.92 -5.41 -9.29
CA LEU A 89 -1.33 -5.02 -7.93
C LEU A 89 -1.12 -6.16 -6.93
N ILE A 90 -1.53 -7.39 -7.27
CA ILE A 90 -1.34 -8.55 -6.39
C ILE A 90 0.14 -8.85 -6.19
N ALA A 91 0.93 -8.92 -7.27
CA ALA A 91 2.36 -9.18 -7.18
C ALA A 91 3.10 -8.08 -6.40
N SER A 92 2.71 -6.81 -6.59
CA SER A 92 3.29 -5.68 -5.86
C SER A 92 3.03 -5.78 -4.36
N LEU A 93 1.79 -6.09 -3.96
CA LEU A 93 1.47 -6.25 -2.55
C LEU A 93 2.23 -7.43 -1.93
N ASP A 94 2.31 -8.56 -2.61
CA ASP A 94 3.06 -9.72 -2.13
C ASP A 94 4.56 -9.40 -1.91
N GLN A 95 5.15 -8.63 -2.83
CA GLN A 95 6.53 -8.15 -2.68
C GLN A 95 6.68 -7.14 -1.54
N SER A 96 5.72 -6.22 -1.37
CA SER A 96 5.69 -5.24 -0.28
C SER A 96 5.61 -5.92 1.09
N LEU A 97 4.70 -6.88 1.24
CA LEU A 97 4.57 -7.68 2.47
C LEU A 97 5.88 -8.43 2.80
N LYS A 98 6.52 -9.02 1.78
CA LYS A 98 7.81 -9.70 1.95
C LYS A 98 8.92 -8.75 2.39
N ARG A 99 9.02 -7.54 1.80
CA ARG A 99 10.02 -6.53 2.20
C ARG A 99 9.82 -6.09 3.65
N MET A 100 8.58 -5.81 4.01
CA MET A 100 8.24 -5.35 5.36
C MET A 100 8.23 -6.48 6.42
N GLY A 101 8.15 -7.75 5.99
CA GLY A 101 8.03 -8.89 6.90
C GLY A 101 6.66 -8.95 7.59
N LEU A 102 5.60 -8.61 6.86
CA LEU A 102 4.22 -8.53 7.34
C LEU A 102 3.33 -9.54 6.62
N ASP A 103 2.29 -10.01 7.31
CA ASP A 103 1.24 -10.84 6.73
C ASP A 103 0.17 -10.00 6.03
N TYR A 104 -0.04 -8.76 6.48
CA TYR A 104 -1.00 -7.81 5.92
C TYR A 104 -0.55 -6.36 6.12
N VAL A 105 -1.09 -5.47 5.29
CA VAL A 105 -1.09 -4.01 5.54
C VAL A 105 -2.47 -3.56 5.96
N ASP A 106 -2.56 -2.45 6.69
CA ASP A 106 -3.86 -1.90 7.07
C ASP A 106 -4.57 -1.29 5.87
N ILE A 107 -3.84 -0.54 5.04
CA ILE A 107 -4.41 0.07 3.84
C ILE A 107 -3.49 -0.18 2.64
N PHE A 108 -4.06 -0.67 1.55
CA PHE A 108 -3.35 -0.78 0.27
C PHE A 108 -3.98 0.14 -0.77
N TYR A 109 -3.17 1.02 -1.39
CA TYR A 109 -3.65 1.98 -2.38
C TYR A 109 -3.24 1.59 -3.80
N HIS A 110 -4.17 1.79 -4.76
CA HIS A 110 -3.75 2.01 -6.13
C HIS A 110 -3.21 3.43 -6.27
N HIS A 111 -1.92 3.56 -6.60
CA HIS A 111 -1.16 4.79 -6.42
C HIS A 111 -1.52 5.90 -7.41
N ARG A 112 -1.96 5.52 -8.62
CA ARG A 112 -2.40 6.44 -9.68
C ARG A 112 -3.33 5.74 -10.66
N PRO A 113 -4.25 6.46 -11.34
CA PRO A 113 -5.11 5.85 -12.35
C PRO A 113 -4.29 5.28 -13.51
N ASP A 114 -4.69 4.10 -13.99
CA ASP A 114 -4.10 3.45 -15.15
C ASP A 114 -4.94 3.75 -16.41
N PRO A 115 -4.36 4.37 -17.44
CA PRO A 115 -5.10 4.71 -18.66
C PRO A 115 -5.38 3.50 -19.56
N ASN A 116 -4.72 2.37 -19.34
CA ASN A 116 -4.75 1.22 -20.26
C ASN A 116 -5.47 0.00 -19.66
N THR A 117 -5.66 -0.06 -18.34
CA THR A 117 -6.38 -1.14 -17.67
C THR A 117 -7.81 -0.69 -17.39
N PRO A 118 -8.83 -1.49 -17.73
CA PRO A 118 -10.21 -1.20 -17.36
C PRO A 118 -10.33 -0.98 -15.85
N LEU A 119 -11.03 0.07 -15.44
CA LEU A 119 -11.18 0.45 -14.04
C LEU A 119 -11.77 -0.69 -13.19
N GLU A 120 -12.68 -1.47 -13.78
CA GLU A 120 -13.31 -2.63 -13.18
C GLU A 120 -12.28 -3.72 -12.80
N GLU A 121 -11.24 -3.93 -13.61
CA GLU A 121 -10.19 -4.89 -13.29
C GLU A 121 -9.38 -4.43 -12.07
N THR A 122 -8.99 -3.16 -12.05
CA THR A 122 -8.26 -2.55 -10.94
C THR A 122 -9.08 -2.63 -9.64
N VAL A 123 -10.34 -2.21 -9.66
CA VAL A 123 -11.22 -2.22 -8.47
C VAL A 123 -11.48 -3.65 -7.98
N ARG A 124 -11.72 -4.60 -8.89
CA ARG A 124 -11.86 -6.02 -8.52
C ARG A 124 -10.56 -6.65 -7.99
N ALA A 125 -9.42 -6.16 -8.42
CA ALA A 125 -8.14 -6.60 -7.86
C ALA A 125 -8.00 -6.13 -6.40
N LEU A 126 -8.35 -4.87 -6.12
CA LEU A 126 -8.36 -4.31 -4.77
C LEU A 126 -9.36 -5.04 -3.85
N ASP A 127 -10.58 -5.32 -4.31
CA ASP A 127 -11.56 -6.14 -3.58
C ASP A 127 -11.03 -7.55 -3.26
N GLY A 128 -10.39 -8.19 -4.25
CA GLY A 128 -9.74 -9.50 -4.05
C GLY A 128 -8.62 -9.47 -3.02
N ILE A 129 -7.87 -8.37 -2.95
CA ILE A 129 -6.82 -8.17 -1.94
C ILE A 129 -7.42 -8.12 -0.53
N VAL A 130 -8.51 -7.37 -0.31
CA VAL A 130 -9.22 -7.34 0.98
C VAL A 130 -9.75 -8.73 1.33
N LYS A 131 -10.43 -9.39 0.41
CA LYS A 131 -10.98 -10.76 0.61
C LYS A 131 -9.91 -11.81 0.92
N SER A 132 -8.68 -11.60 0.45
CA SER A 132 -7.55 -12.48 0.77
C SER A 132 -6.93 -12.24 2.15
N GLY A 133 -7.34 -11.19 2.86
CA GLY A 133 -6.79 -10.81 4.16
C GLY A 133 -5.42 -10.12 4.10
N LYS A 134 -4.90 -9.80 2.91
CA LYS A 134 -3.60 -9.14 2.75
C LYS A 134 -3.65 -7.62 2.94
N ALA A 135 -4.83 -7.04 2.95
CA ALA A 135 -5.09 -5.66 3.38
C ALA A 135 -6.44 -5.59 4.09
N LEU A 136 -6.56 -4.78 5.14
CA LEU A 136 -7.83 -4.56 5.84
C LEU A 136 -8.72 -3.61 5.04
N TYR A 137 -8.11 -2.60 4.44
CA TYR A 137 -8.78 -1.61 3.61
C TYR A 137 -8.00 -1.38 2.31
N VAL A 138 -8.69 -0.86 1.33
CA VAL A 138 -8.08 -0.41 0.06
C VAL A 138 -8.47 1.01 -0.24
N GLY A 139 -7.66 1.69 -1.04
CA GLY A 139 -7.90 3.06 -1.45
C GLY A 139 -7.36 3.36 -2.84
N ILE A 140 -7.62 4.59 -3.29
CA ILE A 140 -7.12 5.14 -4.54
C ILE A 140 -6.39 6.46 -4.26
N SER A 141 -5.36 6.75 -5.04
CA SER A 141 -4.52 7.93 -4.90
C SER A 141 -4.35 8.60 -6.27
N ASN A 142 -4.22 9.93 -6.30
CA ASN A 142 -4.05 10.69 -7.53
C ASN A 142 -5.21 10.59 -8.55
N TYR A 143 -6.36 10.11 -8.12
CA TYR A 143 -7.59 10.09 -8.92
C TYR A 143 -8.24 11.47 -8.88
N ASN A 144 -8.70 11.97 -10.02
CA ASN A 144 -9.54 13.16 -10.04
C ASN A 144 -10.97 12.84 -9.56
N LYS A 145 -11.82 13.87 -9.47
CA LYS A 145 -13.19 13.73 -8.98
C LYS A 145 -14.00 12.71 -9.78
N GLU A 146 -13.95 12.79 -11.11
CA GLU A 146 -14.71 11.94 -12.02
C GLU A 146 -14.26 10.48 -11.92
N GLN A 147 -12.97 10.26 -11.89
CA GLN A 147 -12.35 8.94 -11.70
C GLN A 147 -12.69 8.34 -10.33
N THR A 148 -12.70 9.17 -9.27
CA THR A 148 -13.08 8.73 -7.93
C THR A 148 -14.55 8.29 -7.86
N ILE A 149 -15.46 9.06 -8.47
CA ILE A 149 -16.88 8.71 -8.56
C ILE A 149 -17.06 7.40 -9.34
N ALA A 150 -16.36 7.24 -10.47
CA ALA A 150 -16.42 6.02 -11.27
C ALA A 150 -15.91 4.80 -10.48
N ALA A 151 -14.77 4.92 -9.79
CA ALA A 151 -14.23 3.85 -8.97
C ALA A 151 -15.17 3.45 -7.83
N ALA A 152 -15.79 4.41 -7.16
CA ALA A 152 -16.77 4.17 -6.12
C ALA A 152 -18.02 3.47 -6.66
N ALA A 153 -18.51 3.86 -7.83
CA ALA A 153 -19.66 3.20 -8.47
C ALA A 153 -19.36 1.73 -8.79
N VAL A 154 -18.19 1.43 -9.36
CA VAL A 154 -17.75 0.06 -9.62
C VAL A 154 -17.64 -0.74 -8.32
N SER A 155 -17.03 -0.19 -7.28
CA SER A 155 -16.90 -0.82 -5.97
C SER A 155 -18.28 -1.14 -5.39
N TYR A 156 -19.20 -0.18 -5.38
CA TYR A 156 -20.55 -0.37 -4.83
C TYR A 156 -21.32 -1.48 -5.55
N THR A 157 -21.29 -1.54 -6.89
CA THR A 157 -22.02 -2.54 -7.67
C THR A 157 -21.47 -3.95 -7.50
N HIS A 158 -20.21 -4.11 -7.09
CA HIS A 158 -19.57 -5.41 -6.90
C HIS A 158 -19.50 -5.89 -5.45
N LEU A 159 -19.55 -4.99 -4.49
CA LEU A 159 -19.56 -5.32 -3.05
C LEU A 159 -20.99 -5.56 -2.52
N THR A 160 -22.00 -5.02 -3.20
CA THR A 160 -23.41 -5.13 -2.85
C THR A 160 -24.19 -5.96 -3.85
N LEU A 161 -23.70 -7.12 -4.30
CA LEU A 161 -24.58 -8.05 -4.98
C LEU A 161 -25.69 -8.41 -4.01
N PRO A 162 -26.98 -8.15 -4.34
CA PRO A 162 -28.07 -8.62 -3.52
C PRO A 162 -27.96 -10.14 -3.48
N THR A 163 -27.82 -10.69 -2.29
CA THR A 163 -28.23 -12.08 -2.06
C THR A 163 -29.67 -12.13 -2.51
N THR A 164 -29.96 -12.79 -3.64
CA THR A 164 -31.32 -13.13 -4.00
C THR A 164 -31.91 -13.88 -2.83
N PRO A 165 -32.99 -13.41 -2.22
CA PRO A 165 -33.69 -14.24 -1.24
C PRO A 165 -34.23 -15.45 -1.98
N TYR A 166 -33.90 -16.63 -1.51
CA TYR A 166 -34.56 -17.85 -1.92
C TYR A 166 -35.98 -17.87 -1.38
#